data_e25086d252b0331cd04f13d2467dcd2a
#
_entry.id   e25086d252b0331cd04f13d2467dcd2a
#
_cell.length_a   1.000
_cell.length_b   1.000
_cell.length_c   1.000
_cell.angle_alpha   90.00
_cell.angle_beta   90.00
_cell.angle_gamma   90.00
#
_symmetry.space_group_name_H-M   'P 1'
#
loop_
_entity.id
_entity.type
_entity.pdbx_description
1 polymer ?
#
loop_
_entity_poly.entity_id
_entity_poly.type
_entity_poly.pdbx_seq_one_letter_code
_entity_poly.pdbx_strand_id
1 'polypeptide(L)'
;MLLRQCDIRREDEMWILVHSKGLRFSASEFALITGLKFGNISQFDLTSSRIRDQYFNGENKIHNNRLEEVFISLCKKGKRTSTKRAKKKAKLSGKSNLDEDIVKLALLYFVEHVLLGKEGKNLIDLQWVQLVDSLEEFNKYPWGRICYERTLFGLQRALDKRQSKYVEKKKRRNATYEAYALVGFPYAFQIWAYEVIPLLGMKYASRIGRSFPRILNWTSIATPKYTEIQSLFVESNLSLHSILIPTLEEREQEYVKCFEFEVESNDVFQDDVNDWEKDEDHEEAEAYTTATTTTMKCGKKGDSSN
;
A
#
# COMPACT_ATOMS: atom_id res chain seq x y z
N MET A 1 11.69 -2.47 -9.24
CA MET A 1 11.65 -1.18 -8.51
C MET A 1 12.44 -1.25 -7.20
N LEU A 2 12.04 -2.04 -6.19
CA LEU A 2 12.68 -2.03 -4.85
C LEU A 2 14.18 -2.37 -4.86
N LEU A 3 14.66 -3.20 -5.79
CA LEU A 3 16.10 -3.48 -5.98
C LEU A 3 16.93 -2.28 -6.47
N ARG A 4 16.28 -1.19 -6.86
CA ARG A 4 16.89 0.07 -7.32
C ARG A 4 16.68 1.20 -6.33
N GLN A 5 16.38 0.86 -5.09
CA GLN A 5 16.25 1.83 -4.00
C GLN A 5 17.63 2.42 -3.70
N CYS A 6 17.66 3.73 -3.63
CA CYS A 6 18.86 4.47 -3.23
C CYS A 6 18.97 4.52 -1.72
N ASP A 7 20.18 4.38 -1.21
CA ASP A 7 20.48 4.58 0.22
C ASP A 7 20.66 6.08 0.50
N ILE A 8 19.55 6.80 0.50
CA ILE A 8 19.53 8.21 0.87
C ILE A 8 19.21 8.31 2.35
N ARG A 9 19.96 9.15 3.07
CA ARG A 9 19.80 9.39 4.52
C ARG A 9 18.52 10.14 4.92
N ARG A 10 17.48 10.13 4.08
CA ARG A 10 16.17 10.70 4.40
C ARG A 10 15.22 9.57 4.78
N GLU A 11 14.86 9.52 6.05
CA GLU A 11 13.98 8.47 6.61
C GLU A 11 12.51 8.63 6.21
N ASP A 12 12.13 9.83 5.75
CA ASP A 12 10.76 10.23 5.45
C ASP A 12 10.35 10.06 3.97
N GLU A 13 11.28 9.64 3.11
CA GLU A 13 11.01 9.41 1.69
C GLU A 13 11.85 8.26 1.12
N MET A 14 11.51 7.80 -0.05
CA MET A 14 12.25 6.76 -0.76
C MET A 14 12.56 7.22 -2.18
N TRP A 15 13.79 6.94 -2.61
CA TRP A 15 14.25 7.23 -3.96
C TRP A 15 14.56 5.94 -4.70
N ILE A 16 14.14 5.87 -5.97
CA ILE A 16 14.39 4.74 -6.88
C ILE A 16 15.21 5.25 -8.04
N LEU A 17 16.39 4.68 -8.27
CA LEU A 17 17.24 5.04 -9.39
C LEU A 17 16.85 4.25 -10.64
N VAL A 18 16.51 4.97 -11.71
CA VAL A 18 16.25 4.39 -13.03
C VAL A 18 17.08 5.15 -14.04
N HIS A 19 18.02 4.48 -14.70
CA HIS A 19 19.13 5.10 -15.42
C HIS A 19 19.90 6.03 -14.45
N SER A 20 20.18 7.26 -14.84
CA SER A 20 20.79 8.30 -14.01
C SER A 20 19.75 9.20 -13.32
N LYS A 21 18.45 8.84 -13.33
CA LYS A 21 17.37 9.68 -12.81
C LYS A 21 16.77 9.09 -11.53
N GLY A 22 16.81 9.86 -10.45
CA GLY A 22 16.13 9.52 -9.20
C GLY A 22 14.62 9.78 -9.28
N LEU A 23 13.82 8.85 -8.84
CA LEU A 23 12.36 8.93 -8.78
C LEU A 23 11.94 8.95 -7.31
N ARG A 24 11.32 10.04 -6.86
CA ARG A 24 10.93 10.25 -5.46
C ARG A 24 9.57 9.65 -5.15
N PHE A 25 9.48 8.98 -4.01
CA PHE A 25 8.23 8.56 -3.39
C PHE A 25 8.17 9.12 -1.97
N SER A 26 7.44 10.20 -1.79
CA SER A 26 7.29 10.93 -0.54
C SER A 26 5.82 11.01 -0.10
N ALA A 27 5.58 11.67 1.03
CA ALA A 27 4.24 11.91 1.56
C ALA A 27 3.37 12.71 0.58
N SER A 28 3.95 13.65 -0.17
CA SER A 28 3.23 14.47 -1.16
C SER A 28 2.77 13.64 -2.36
N GLU A 29 3.63 12.77 -2.91
CA GLU A 29 3.24 11.84 -3.97
C GLU A 29 2.18 10.84 -3.47
N PHE A 30 2.34 10.34 -2.24
CA PHE A 30 1.35 9.45 -1.66
C PHE A 30 -0.02 10.11 -1.49
N ALA A 31 -0.06 11.39 -1.09
CA ALA A 31 -1.29 12.17 -0.99
C ALA A 31 -1.96 12.37 -2.34
N LEU A 32 -1.21 12.74 -3.39
CA LEU A 32 -1.71 12.87 -4.77
C LEU A 32 -2.32 11.56 -5.28
N ILE A 33 -1.69 10.44 -4.97
CA ILE A 33 -2.17 9.12 -5.40
C ILE A 33 -3.42 8.72 -4.64
N THR A 34 -3.44 8.85 -3.31
CA THR A 34 -4.47 8.22 -2.45
C THR A 34 -5.62 9.14 -2.08
N GLY A 35 -5.41 10.45 -2.07
CA GLY A 35 -6.38 11.43 -1.56
C GLY A 35 -6.56 11.40 -0.03
N LEU A 36 -5.72 10.66 0.68
CA LEU A 36 -5.80 10.57 2.13
C LEU A 36 -5.25 11.85 2.78
N LYS A 37 -5.92 12.29 3.84
CA LYS A 37 -5.54 13.51 4.58
C LYS A 37 -4.26 13.29 5.38
N PHE A 38 -3.41 14.31 5.37
CA PHE A 38 -2.23 14.44 6.21
C PHE A 38 -2.46 15.55 7.26
N GLY A 39 -1.67 15.51 8.32
CA GLY A 39 -1.77 16.49 9.40
C GLY A 39 -1.20 15.95 10.70
N ASN A 40 -1.42 16.69 11.78
CA ASN A 40 -1.00 16.27 13.12
C ASN A 40 -1.98 15.25 13.71
N ILE A 41 -1.43 14.24 14.40
CA ILE A 41 -2.22 13.25 15.11
C ILE A 41 -2.70 13.89 16.41
N SER A 42 -4.01 14.06 16.55
CA SER A 42 -4.62 14.48 17.80
C SER A 42 -4.59 13.34 18.81
N GLN A 43 -4.30 13.65 20.06
CA GLN A 43 -4.47 12.69 21.15
C GLN A 43 -5.95 12.65 21.53
N PHE A 44 -6.48 11.44 21.68
CA PHE A 44 -7.86 11.21 22.10
C PHE A 44 -7.88 10.67 23.53
N ASP A 45 -8.89 11.08 24.28
CA ASP A 45 -9.16 10.48 25.59
C ASP A 45 -9.83 9.10 25.38
N LEU A 46 -9.13 8.04 25.78
CA LEU A 46 -9.54 6.64 25.56
C LEU A 46 -10.54 6.14 26.63
N THR A 47 -11.26 7.00 27.30
CA THR A 47 -12.08 6.63 28.46
C THR A 47 -13.30 5.79 28.12
N SER A 48 -13.92 5.97 26.96
CA SER A 48 -15.11 5.21 26.58
C SER A 48 -15.22 5.03 25.06
N SER A 49 -15.76 3.91 24.62
CA SER A 49 -16.13 3.64 23.24
C SER A 49 -17.35 2.75 23.17
N ARG A 50 -18.42 3.29 22.62
CA ARG A 50 -19.68 2.54 22.45
C ARG A 50 -19.49 1.30 21.58
N ILE A 51 -18.75 1.41 20.47
CA ILE A 51 -18.46 0.29 19.56
C ILE A 51 -17.67 -0.79 20.29
N ARG A 52 -16.67 -0.42 21.10
CA ARG A 52 -15.89 -1.39 21.89
C ARG A 52 -16.78 -2.14 22.87
N ASP A 53 -17.59 -1.42 23.62
CA ASP A 53 -18.43 -2.01 24.67
C ASP A 53 -19.51 -2.91 24.08
N GLN A 54 -20.14 -2.49 22.98
CA GLN A 54 -21.25 -3.19 22.35
C GLN A 54 -20.83 -4.43 21.54
N TYR A 55 -19.68 -4.38 20.86
CA TYR A 55 -19.26 -5.42 19.91
C TYR A 55 -18.04 -6.22 20.35
N PHE A 56 -17.27 -5.70 21.29
CA PHE A 56 -16.04 -6.31 21.77
C PHE A 56 -16.03 -6.48 23.31
N ASN A 57 -17.21 -6.40 23.96
CA ASN A 57 -17.39 -6.60 25.41
C ASN A 57 -16.45 -5.75 26.29
N GLY A 58 -16.08 -4.56 25.83
CA GLY A 58 -15.13 -3.69 26.54
C GLY A 58 -13.69 -4.20 26.58
N GLU A 59 -13.32 -5.18 25.74
CA GLU A 59 -11.98 -5.75 25.71
C GLU A 59 -10.91 -4.70 25.36
N ASN A 60 -9.75 -4.77 26.03
CA ASN A 60 -8.59 -3.91 25.78
C ASN A 60 -7.59 -4.50 24.79
N LYS A 61 -7.80 -5.73 24.30
CA LYS A 61 -6.97 -6.42 23.32
C LYS A 61 -7.87 -7.02 22.26
N ILE A 62 -8.09 -6.28 21.19
CA ILE A 62 -8.93 -6.71 20.06
C ILE A 62 -8.02 -7.08 18.89
N HIS A 63 -8.11 -8.32 18.43
CA HIS A 63 -7.40 -8.79 17.25
C HIS A 63 -8.21 -8.51 15.97
N ASN A 64 -7.53 -8.30 14.86
CA ASN A 64 -8.16 -8.06 13.56
C ASN A 64 -9.09 -9.21 13.12
N ASN A 65 -8.77 -10.45 13.43
CA ASN A 65 -9.68 -11.58 13.19
C ASN A 65 -11.03 -11.38 13.90
N ARG A 66 -11.01 -10.84 15.13
CA ARG A 66 -12.24 -10.57 15.89
C ARG A 66 -13.07 -9.47 15.26
N LEU A 67 -12.42 -8.41 14.74
CA LEU A 67 -13.10 -7.36 13.97
C LEU A 67 -13.77 -7.94 12.73
N GLU A 68 -13.08 -8.77 11.98
CA GLU A 68 -13.62 -9.42 10.78
C GLU A 68 -14.85 -10.27 11.08
N GLU A 69 -14.79 -11.11 12.12
CA GLU A 69 -15.91 -11.93 12.57
C GLU A 69 -17.16 -11.09 12.92
N VAL A 70 -16.95 -10.03 13.70
CA VAL A 70 -18.01 -9.12 14.12
C VAL A 70 -18.61 -8.42 12.92
N PHE A 71 -17.79 -7.86 12.04
CA PHE A 71 -18.22 -7.17 10.82
C PHE A 71 -19.05 -8.07 9.90
N ILE A 72 -18.54 -9.28 9.59
CA ILE A 72 -19.25 -10.26 8.75
C ILE A 72 -20.58 -10.67 9.38
N SER A 73 -20.60 -10.89 10.71
CA SER A 73 -21.83 -11.23 11.45
C SER A 73 -22.90 -10.15 11.32
N LEU A 74 -22.49 -8.87 11.45
CA LEU A 74 -23.42 -7.73 11.32
C LEU A 74 -23.93 -7.55 9.88
N CYS A 75 -23.08 -7.72 8.89
CA CYS A 75 -23.49 -7.70 7.48
C CYS A 75 -24.55 -8.78 7.19
N LYS A 76 -24.40 -9.99 7.75
CA LYS A 76 -25.42 -11.07 7.63
C LYS A 76 -26.72 -10.70 8.32
N LYS A 77 -26.69 -10.06 9.48
CA LYS A 77 -27.88 -9.56 10.20
C LYS A 77 -28.58 -8.46 9.39
N GLY A 78 -27.84 -7.48 8.86
CA GLY A 78 -28.35 -6.39 8.03
C GLY A 78 -29.10 -6.90 6.80
N LYS A 79 -28.57 -7.90 6.09
CA LYS A 79 -29.24 -8.53 4.95
C LYS A 79 -30.57 -9.19 5.30
N ARG A 80 -30.67 -9.85 6.46
CA ARG A 80 -31.90 -10.50 6.94
C ARG A 80 -32.99 -9.50 7.28
N THR A 81 -32.65 -8.32 7.78
CA THR A 81 -33.64 -7.26 8.11
C THR A 81 -34.15 -6.50 6.87
N SER A 82 -33.46 -6.61 5.74
CA SER A 82 -33.85 -5.93 4.49
C SER A 82 -34.99 -6.65 3.72
N THR A 83 -35.36 -7.89 4.10
CA THR A 83 -36.50 -8.59 3.51
C THR A 83 -37.84 -7.89 3.85
N LYS A 84 -38.76 -7.84 2.90
CA LYS A 84 -40.04 -7.07 2.99
C LYS A 84 -40.85 -7.33 4.28
N ARG A 85 -40.73 -8.51 4.87
CA ARG A 85 -41.46 -8.92 6.10
C ARG A 85 -40.84 -8.33 7.38
N ALA A 86 -39.52 -8.07 7.38
CA ALA A 86 -38.79 -7.47 8.49
C ALA A 86 -38.98 -5.94 8.52
N LYS A 87 -39.18 -5.27 7.36
CA LYS A 87 -39.38 -3.82 7.27
C LYS A 87 -40.60 -3.33 8.05
N LYS A 88 -41.64 -4.14 8.21
CA LYS A 88 -42.87 -3.75 8.93
C LYS A 88 -42.68 -3.76 10.47
N LYS A 89 -41.76 -4.58 10.99
CA LYS A 89 -41.47 -4.72 12.45
C LYS A 89 -40.35 -3.78 12.92
N ALA A 90 -39.44 -3.37 12.01
CA ALA A 90 -38.25 -2.56 12.33
C ALA A 90 -38.52 -1.04 12.39
N LYS A 91 -39.76 -0.61 12.15
CA LYS A 91 -40.15 0.82 12.11
C LYS A 91 -40.22 1.47 13.51
N LEU A 92 -40.03 0.71 14.59
CA LEU A 92 -40.24 1.22 15.95
C LEU A 92 -39.02 1.27 16.89
N SER A 93 -37.89 0.69 16.59
CA SER A 93 -36.63 0.95 17.33
C SER A 93 -35.43 0.23 16.70
N GLY A 94 -34.29 0.87 16.61
CA GLY A 94 -32.97 0.26 16.47
C GLY A 94 -32.39 0.04 15.06
N LYS A 95 -33.12 0.34 13.97
CA LYS A 95 -32.61 0.09 12.61
C LYS A 95 -31.57 1.11 12.16
N SER A 96 -31.69 2.35 12.62
CA SER A 96 -30.74 3.43 12.29
C SER A 96 -29.33 3.12 12.84
N ASN A 97 -29.25 2.62 14.08
CA ASN A 97 -27.96 2.34 14.72
C ASN A 97 -27.23 1.14 14.09
N LEU A 98 -27.95 0.10 13.65
CA LEU A 98 -27.31 -1.09 13.08
C LEU A 98 -26.63 -0.78 11.73
N ASP A 99 -27.31 -0.04 10.85
CA ASP A 99 -26.78 0.31 9.52
C ASP A 99 -25.55 1.25 9.69
N GLU A 100 -25.61 2.19 10.63
CA GLU A 100 -24.52 3.07 10.99
C GLU A 100 -23.33 2.29 11.61
N ASP A 101 -23.59 1.34 12.49
CA ASP A 101 -22.55 0.53 13.11
C ASP A 101 -21.86 -0.39 12.10
N ILE A 102 -22.59 -0.89 11.09
CA ILE A 102 -21.98 -1.64 9.99
C ILE A 102 -21.01 -0.75 9.21
N VAL A 103 -21.37 0.51 8.94
CA VAL A 103 -20.48 1.48 8.26
C VAL A 103 -19.24 1.75 9.10
N LYS A 104 -19.41 2.01 10.40
CA LYS A 104 -18.29 2.26 11.33
C LYS A 104 -17.31 1.09 11.38
N LEU A 105 -17.82 -0.12 11.50
CA LEU A 105 -16.97 -1.32 11.52
C LEU A 105 -16.36 -1.62 10.14
N ALA A 106 -17.05 -1.30 9.04
CA ALA A 106 -16.49 -1.39 7.70
C ALA A 106 -15.31 -0.44 7.51
N LEU A 107 -15.42 0.80 8.01
CA LEU A 107 -14.34 1.78 7.96
C LEU A 107 -13.13 1.32 8.79
N LEU A 108 -13.37 0.82 10.00
CA LEU A 108 -12.30 0.27 10.84
C LEU A 108 -11.63 -0.94 10.17
N TYR A 109 -12.41 -1.85 9.60
CA TYR A 109 -11.92 -3.00 8.83
C TYR A 109 -11.07 -2.55 7.63
N PHE A 110 -11.55 -1.55 6.88
CA PHE A 110 -10.83 -0.98 5.73
C PHE A 110 -9.48 -0.39 6.14
N VAL A 111 -9.44 0.38 7.23
CA VAL A 111 -8.18 0.95 7.73
C VAL A 111 -7.20 -0.15 8.11
N GLU A 112 -7.64 -1.11 8.94
CA GLU A 112 -6.75 -2.16 9.47
C GLU A 112 -6.24 -3.10 8.38
N HIS A 113 -7.12 -3.58 7.50
CA HIS A 113 -6.77 -4.63 6.53
C HIS A 113 -6.32 -4.08 5.18
N VAL A 114 -6.85 -2.95 4.73
CA VAL A 114 -6.52 -2.40 3.41
C VAL A 114 -5.45 -1.33 3.49
N LEU A 115 -5.68 -0.26 4.27
CA LEU A 115 -4.73 0.85 4.33
C LEU A 115 -3.44 0.48 5.09
N LEU A 116 -3.56 -0.30 6.15
CA LEU A 116 -2.41 -0.67 6.99
C LEU A 116 -1.86 -2.06 6.69
N GLY A 117 -2.58 -2.87 5.91
CA GLY A 117 -2.15 -4.21 5.54
C GLY A 117 -1.80 -5.09 6.74
N LYS A 118 -2.57 -4.98 7.84
CA LYS A 118 -2.35 -5.78 9.05
C LYS A 118 -2.98 -7.16 8.92
N GLU A 119 -2.28 -8.17 9.42
CA GLU A 119 -2.78 -9.55 9.48
C GLU A 119 -3.81 -9.73 10.60
N GLY A 120 -4.62 -10.77 10.51
CA GLY A 120 -5.66 -11.10 11.49
C GLY A 120 -5.18 -11.26 12.92
N LYS A 121 -3.93 -11.70 13.14
CA LYS A 121 -3.31 -11.84 14.46
C LYS A 121 -2.87 -10.53 15.11
N ASN A 122 -2.79 -9.42 14.33
CA ASN A 122 -2.39 -8.13 14.86
C ASN A 122 -3.48 -7.53 15.74
N LEU A 123 -3.07 -6.77 16.73
CA LEU A 123 -3.97 -5.98 17.56
C LEU A 123 -4.41 -4.71 16.86
N ILE A 124 -5.67 -4.35 17.05
CA ILE A 124 -6.22 -3.07 16.65
C ILE A 124 -5.79 -2.02 17.69
N ASP A 125 -5.48 -0.82 17.23
CA ASP A 125 -5.31 0.30 18.12
C ASP A 125 -6.68 0.71 18.70
N LEU A 126 -6.79 0.70 20.01
CA LEU A 126 -8.05 1.05 20.70
C LEU A 126 -8.49 2.49 20.40
N GLN A 127 -7.55 3.38 20.14
CA GLN A 127 -7.82 4.75 19.70
C GLN A 127 -8.67 4.76 18.42
N TRP A 128 -8.43 3.86 17.49
CA TRP A 128 -9.20 3.80 16.24
C TRP A 128 -10.59 3.19 16.44
N VAL A 129 -10.72 2.24 17.38
CA VAL A 129 -12.04 1.71 17.78
C VAL A 129 -12.90 2.81 18.40
N GLN A 130 -12.29 3.70 19.19
CA GLN A 130 -12.96 4.87 19.74
C GLN A 130 -13.25 5.93 18.68
N LEU A 131 -12.28 6.20 17.82
CA LEU A 131 -12.40 7.21 16.77
C LEU A 131 -13.59 6.96 15.85
N VAL A 132 -13.85 5.68 15.53
CA VAL A 132 -14.95 5.29 14.66
C VAL A 132 -16.34 5.52 15.28
N ASP A 133 -16.43 5.76 16.59
CA ASP A 133 -17.69 6.16 17.23
C ASP A 133 -18.21 7.49 16.69
N SER A 134 -17.32 8.39 16.27
CA SER A 134 -17.64 9.63 15.55
C SER A 134 -17.12 9.57 14.11
N LEU A 135 -18.02 9.46 13.14
CA LEU A 135 -17.63 9.49 11.72
C LEU A 135 -17.01 10.84 11.32
N GLU A 136 -17.37 11.92 11.99
CA GLU A 136 -16.79 13.25 11.74
C GLU A 136 -15.30 13.26 12.14
N GLU A 137 -14.97 12.81 13.33
CA GLU A 137 -13.59 12.73 13.81
C GLU A 137 -12.77 11.72 13.02
N PHE A 138 -13.37 10.57 12.68
CA PHE A 138 -12.76 9.55 11.82
C PHE A 138 -12.34 10.13 10.45
N ASN A 139 -13.20 10.97 9.85
CA ASN A 139 -12.94 11.60 8.55
C ASN A 139 -11.92 12.75 8.63
N LYS A 140 -11.74 13.37 9.80
CA LYS A 140 -10.72 14.40 10.03
C LYS A 140 -9.34 13.82 10.33
N TYR A 141 -9.29 12.55 10.77
CA TYR A 141 -8.05 11.91 11.18
C TYR A 141 -7.04 11.83 10.05
N PRO A 142 -5.75 12.04 10.28
CA PRO A 142 -4.71 12.08 9.23
C PRO A 142 -4.29 10.67 8.79
N TRP A 143 -5.23 9.92 8.22
CA TRP A 143 -5.00 8.55 7.74
C TRP A 143 -3.88 8.44 6.73
N GLY A 144 -3.67 9.50 5.93
CA GLY A 144 -2.59 9.56 4.95
C GLY A 144 -1.23 9.43 5.59
N ARG A 145 -0.99 10.14 6.70
CA ARG A 145 0.27 10.07 7.44
C ARG A 145 0.54 8.66 7.97
N ILE A 146 -0.42 8.09 8.69
CA ILE A 146 -0.28 6.74 9.29
C ILE A 146 -0.07 5.68 8.22
N CYS A 147 -0.84 5.77 7.13
CA CYS A 147 -0.77 4.82 6.03
C CYS A 147 0.56 4.95 5.26
N TYR A 148 1.01 6.18 5.00
CA TYR A 148 2.27 6.45 4.33
C TYR A 148 3.47 5.94 5.13
N GLU A 149 3.60 6.33 6.40
CA GLU A 149 4.70 5.92 7.28
C GLU A 149 4.81 4.37 7.33
N ARG A 150 3.67 3.69 7.44
CA ARG A 150 3.64 2.23 7.43
C ARG A 150 4.01 1.62 6.08
N THR A 151 3.55 2.24 4.99
CA THR A 151 3.86 1.79 3.63
C THR A 151 5.34 1.98 3.33
N LEU A 152 5.88 3.15 3.63
CA LEU A 152 7.29 3.47 3.45
C LEU A 152 8.19 2.51 4.25
N PHE A 153 7.88 2.31 5.53
CA PHE A 153 8.57 1.32 6.37
C PHE A 153 8.58 -0.09 5.76
N GLY A 154 7.42 -0.52 5.20
CA GLY A 154 7.31 -1.83 4.56
C GLY A 154 8.14 -1.94 3.27
N LEU A 155 8.16 -0.88 2.46
CA LEU A 155 8.91 -0.83 1.21
C LEU A 155 10.41 -0.79 1.44
N GLN A 156 10.89 0.08 2.32
CA GLN A 156 12.31 0.23 2.65
C GLN A 156 12.91 -1.07 3.19
N ARG A 157 12.14 -1.83 3.98
CA ARG A 157 12.60 -3.08 4.60
C ARG A 157 12.21 -4.35 3.86
N ALA A 158 11.58 -4.23 2.69
CA ALA A 158 11.12 -5.38 1.93
C ALA A 158 12.23 -6.38 1.60
N LEU A 159 13.44 -5.89 1.39
CA LEU A 159 14.61 -6.68 1.02
C LEU A 159 15.56 -6.99 2.18
N ASP A 160 15.33 -6.44 3.38
CA ASP A 160 16.17 -6.65 4.56
C ASP A 160 16.34 -8.14 4.87
N LYS A 161 17.60 -8.55 5.08
CA LYS A 161 17.96 -9.93 5.46
C LYS A 161 17.48 -11.03 4.50
N ARG A 162 17.04 -10.68 3.30
CA ARG A 162 16.53 -11.67 2.33
C ARG A 162 17.63 -12.52 1.75
N GLN A 163 18.75 -11.91 1.41
CA GLN A 163 19.90 -12.62 0.87
C GLN A 163 20.44 -13.68 1.85
N SER A 164 20.63 -13.30 3.11
CA SER A 164 21.11 -14.24 4.15
C SER A 164 20.13 -15.39 4.39
N LYS A 165 18.82 -15.10 4.43
CA LYS A 165 17.78 -16.12 4.56
C LYS A 165 17.71 -17.05 3.34
N TYR A 166 17.86 -16.51 2.15
CA TYR A 166 17.88 -17.30 0.91
C TYR A 166 19.10 -18.26 0.89
N VAL A 167 20.29 -17.76 1.23
CA VAL A 167 21.52 -18.57 1.31
C VAL A 167 21.37 -19.68 2.36
N GLU A 168 20.80 -19.38 3.52
CA GLU A 168 20.55 -20.35 4.58
C GLU A 168 19.57 -21.45 4.14
N LYS A 169 18.48 -21.10 3.49
CA LYS A 169 17.50 -22.05 2.95
C LYS A 169 18.07 -22.90 1.82
N LYS A 170 18.88 -22.31 0.94
CA LYS A 170 19.56 -23.03 -0.14
C LYS A 170 20.50 -24.12 0.43
N LYS A 171 21.21 -23.83 1.53
CA LYS A 171 22.03 -24.82 2.24
C LYS A 171 21.22 -25.98 2.80
N ARG A 172 19.96 -25.75 3.22
CA ARG A 172 19.06 -26.77 3.78
C ARG A 172 18.31 -27.59 2.73
N ARG A 173 18.58 -27.45 1.42
CA ARG A 173 17.93 -28.12 0.28
C ARG A 173 16.40 -27.92 0.15
N ASN A 174 15.80 -27.04 0.94
CA ASN A 174 14.37 -26.71 0.90
C ASN A 174 14.16 -25.30 0.33
N ALA A 175 14.82 -24.97 -0.79
CA ALA A 175 14.68 -23.68 -1.44
C ALA A 175 13.32 -23.59 -2.15
N THR A 176 12.28 -23.25 -1.40
CA THR A 176 11.06 -22.66 -1.93
C THR A 176 11.25 -21.15 -2.02
N TYR A 177 10.59 -20.51 -3.01
CA TYR A 177 10.62 -19.06 -3.15
C TYR A 177 10.30 -18.38 -1.83
N GLU A 178 11.12 -17.39 -1.43
CA GLU A 178 10.76 -16.55 -0.30
C GLU A 178 9.73 -15.53 -0.76
N ALA A 179 8.51 -15.69 -0.30
CA ALA A 179 7.51 -14.64 -0.37
C ALA A 179 7.84 -13.55 0.67
N TYR A 180 7.66 -12.29 0.31
CA TYR A 180 7.69 -11.18 1.24
C TYR A 180 6.30 -10.55 1.33
N ALA A 181 5.91 -10.15 2.52
CA ALA A 181 4.69 -9.41 2.73
C ALA A 181 5.03 -7.93 2.82
N LEU A 182 4.41 -7.13 1.97
CA LEU A 182 4.41 -5.68 2.10
C LEU A 182 3.31 -5.29 3.08
N VAL A 183 3.64 -4.45 4.04
CA VAL A 183 2.68 -3.85 4.97
C VAL A 183 2.31 -2.45 4.50
N GLY A 184 1.25 -1.87 5.04
CA GLY A 184 0.72 -0.58 4.59
C GLY A 184 -0.14 -0.73 3.33
N PHE A 185 -0.03 0.22 2.43
CA PHE A 185 -0.83 0.31 1.20
C PHE A 185 0.06 0.27 -0.07
N PRO A 186 0.67 -0.88 -0.41
CA PRO A 186 1.60 -1.01 -1.54
C PRO A 186 0.96 -0.68 -2.88
N TYR A 187 -0.37 -0.73 -2.98
CA TYR A 187 -1.09 -0.33 -4.19
C TYR A 187 -0.85 1.14 -4.55
N ALA A 188 -0.71 2.01 -3.56
CA ALA A 188 -0.33 3.41 -3.80
C ALA A 188 1.05 3.52 -4.47
N PHE A 189 2.03 2.73 -4.01
CA PHE A 189 3.35 2.67 -4.65
C PHE A 189 3.30 2.11 -6.07
N GLN A 190 2.44 1.15 -6.33
CA GLN A 190 2.22 0.62 -7.68
C GLN A 190 1.66 1.70 -8.62
N ILE A 191 0.66 2.47 -8.20
CA ILE A 191 0.09 3.57 -8.99
C ILE A 191 1.11 4.68 -9.19
N TRP A 192 1.88 5.02 -8.13
CA TRP A 192 2.99 5.95 -8.26
C TRP A 192 3.97 5.51 -9.36
N ALA A 193 4.34 4.23 -9.40
CA ALA A 193 5.23 3.71 -10.43
C ALA A 193 4.65 3.87 -11.85
N TYR A 194 3.34 3.75 -12.03
CA TYR A 194 2.68 4.00 -13.32
C TYR A 194 2.70 5.47 -13.73
N GLU A 195 2.62 6.37 -12.75
CA GLU A 195 2.65 7.83 -13.00
C GLU A 195 4.08 8.33 -13.28
N VAL A 196 5.09 7.86 -12.54
CA VAL A 196 6.49 8.29 -12.73
C VAL A 196 7.19 7.59 -13.90
N ILE A 197 6.71 6.42 -14.32
CA ILE A 197 7.20 5.67 -15.48
C ILE A 197 6.02 5.36 -16.39
N PRO A 198 5.60 6.29 -17.28
CA PRO A 198 4.41 6.13 -18.12
C PRO A 198 4.38 4.83 -18.92
N LEU A 199 5.52 4.33 -19.37
CA LEU A 199 5.61 3.06 -20.10
C LEU A 199 5.18 1.85 -19.24
N LEU A 200 5.45 1.86 -17.93
CA LEU A 200 4.91 0.85 -17.01
C LEU A 200 3.38 0.91 -16.95
N GLY A 201 2.83 2.13 -16.81
CA GLY A 201 1.39 2.35 -16.81
C GLY A 201 0.73 1.84 -18.09
N MET A 202 1.29 2.19 -19.26
CA MET A 202 0.77 1.75 -20.56
C MET A 202 0.83 0.24 -20.77
N LYS A 203 1.87 -0.44 -20.25
CA LYS A 203 2.08 -1.87 -20.47
C LYS A 203 1.31 -2.77 -19.52
N TYR A 204 1.15 -2.34 -18.26
CA TYR A 204 0.61 -3.19 -17.18
C TYR A 204 -0.67 -2.69 -16.54
N ALA A 205 -1.17 -1.54 -16.97
CA ALA A 205 -2.40 -0.96 -16.46
C ALA A 205 -3.22 -0.32 -17.58
N SER A 206 -4.49 -0.04 -17.27
CA SER A 206 -5.37 0.77 -18.09
C SER A 206 -5.74 2.03 -17.33
N ARG A 207 -5.59 3.19 -18.00
CA ARG A 207 -6.06 4.45 -17.43
C ARG A 207 -7.52 4.65 -17.81
N ILE A 208 -8.39 4.68 -16.80
CA ILE A 208 -9.85 4.69 -16.97
C ILE A 208 -10.48 6.07 -16.77
N GLY A 209 -9.70 7.09 -16.36
CA GLY A 209 -10.23 8.42 -16.13
C GLY A 209 -9.19 9.49 -15.80
N ARG A 210 -9.71 10.65 -15.35
CA ARG A 210 -8.94 11.81 -14.87
C ARG A 210 -9.55 12.35 -13.57
N SER A 211 -10.05 11.46 -12.72
CA SER A 211 -10.65 11.80 -11.43
C SER A 211 -9.59 12.07 -10.36
N PHE A 212 -9.99 12.67 -9.27
CA PHE A 212 -9.17 12.87 -8.07
C PHE A 212 -9.68 12.00 -6.94
N PRO A 213 -8.80 11.36 -6.18
CA PRO A 213 -7.34 11.21 -6.32
C PRO A 213 -6.94 10.27 -7.47
N ARG A 214 -5.64 10.30 -7.86
CA ARG A 214 -5.12 9.59 -9.05
C ARG A 214 -5.32 8.08 -9.03
N ILE A 215 -5.39 7.46 -7.86
CA ILE A 215 -5.65 6.01 -7.71
C ILE A 215 -6.94 5.56 -8.39
N LEU A 216 -7.94 6.45 -8.51
CA LEU A 216 -9.20 6.17 -9.18
C LEU A 216 -9.08 6.00 -10.70
N ASN A 217 -7.95 6.41 -11.27
CA ASN A 217 -7.74 6.46 -12.71
C ASN A 217 -7.07 5.20 -13.27
N TRP A 218 -6.65 4.27 -12.43
CA TRP A 218 -5.84 3.14 -12.86
C TRP A 218 -6.47 1.79 -12.50
N THR A 219 -6.44 0.88 -13.46
CA THR A 219 -6.77 -0.53 -13.25
C THR A 219 -5.62 -1.38 -13.75
N SER A 220 -5.04 -2.22 -12.89
CA SER A 220 -4.00 -3.17 -13.29
C SER A 220 -4.61 -4.24 -14.20
N ILE A 221 -3.96 -4.49 -15.35
CA ILE A 221 -4.42 -5.47 -16.35
C ILE A 221 -3.49 -6.67 -16.47
N ALA A 222 -2.26 -6.55 -15.98
CA ALA A 222 -1.28 -7.63 -16.03
C ALA A 222 -0.31 -7.54 -14.84
N THR A 223 0.21 -8.70 -14.47
CA THR A 223 1.31 -8.80 -13.49
C THR A 223 2.63 -8.91 -14.25
N PRO A 224 3.54 -7.93 -14.12
CA PRO A 224 4.82 -7.95 -14.83
C PRO A 224 5.72 -9.06 -14.30
N LYS A 225 6.45 -9.72 -15.20
CA LYS A 225 7.54 -10.61 -14.84
C LYS A 225 8.81 -9.82 -14.60
N TYR A 226 9.69 -10.34 -13.75
CA TYR A 226 10.96 -9.69 -13.43
C TYR A 226 11.79 -9.37 -14.69
N THR A 227 11.93 -10.34 -15.61
CA THR A 227 12.65 -10.16 -16.88
C THR A 227 12.06 -9.09 -17.79
N GLU A 228 10.73 -8.95 -17.80
CA GLU A 228 10.03 -7.93 -18.57
C GLU A 228 10.27 -6.52 -18.00
N ILE A 229 10.31 -6.40 -16.68
CA ILE A 229 10.64 -5.13 -16.01
C ILE A 229 12.10 -4.77 -16.25
N GLN A 230 13.01 -5.74 -16.19
CA GLN A 230 14.42 -5.46 -16.49
C GLN A 230 14.64 -4.97 -17.92
N SER A 231 14.02 -5.64 -18.91
CA SER A 231 14.15 -5.20 -20.32
C SER A 231 13.61 -3.79 -20.53
N LEU A 232 12.51 -3.45 -19.84
CA LEU A 232 11.94 -2.10 -19.92
C LEU A 232 12.90 -1.03 -19.35
N PHE A 233 13.62 -1.36 -18.28
CA PHE A 233 14.59 -0.44 -17.66
C PHE A 233 15.91 -0.31 -18.44
N VAL A 234 16.12 -1.08 -19.49
CA VAL A 234 17.28 -0.95 -20.41
C VAL A 234 16.93 -0.06 -21.61
N GLU A 235 15.66 0.26 -21.84
CA GLU A 235 15.25 1.11 -22.95
C GLU A 235 15.81 2.54 -22.82
N SER A 236 16.64 2.96 -23.78
CA SER A 236 17.36 4.25 -23.75
C SER A 236 16.47 5.49 -23.74
N ASN A 237 15.22 5.38 -24.24
CA ASN A 237 14.28 6.50 -24.38
C ASN A 237 13.12 6.43 -23.37
N LEU A 238 13.38 5.93 -22.16
CA LEU A 238 12.36 5.83 -21.13
C LEU A 238 12.00 7.22 -20.59
N SER A 239 10.73 7.62 -20.75
CA SER A 239 10.21 8.84 -20.12
C SER A 239 10.08 8.61 -18.63
N LEU A 240 10.69 9.48 -17.83
CA LEU A 240 10.73 9.39 -16.36
C LEU A 240 10.36 10.75 -15.75
N HIS A 241 9.53 10.72 -14.72
CA HIS A 241 9.19 11.88 -13.90
C HIS A 241 9.82 11.73 -12.53
N SER A 242 10.79 12.57 -12.16
CA SER A 242 11.48 12.51 -10.87
C SER A 242 10.53 12.70 -9.69
N ILE A 243 9.58 13.61 -9.87
CA ILE A 243 8.55 13.95 -8.89
C ILE A 243 7.18 14.00 -9.57
N LEU A 244 6.10 13.84 -8.78
CA LEU A 244 4.75 14.06 -9.29
C LEU A 244 4.32 15.51 -9.02
N ILE A 245 4.07 16.25 -10.10
CA ILE A 245 3.58 17.62 -10.03
C ILE A 245 2.05 17.59 -10.03
N PRO A 246 1.37 18.24 -9.07
CA PRO A 246 -0.09 18.34 -9.06
C PRO A 246 -0.58 19.29 -10.18
N THR A 247 -1.70 18.94 -10.80
CA THR A 247 -2.42 19.85 -11.70
C THR A 247 -3.02 21.02 -10.93
N LEU A 248 -3.52 22.04 -11.64
CA LEU A 248 -4.19 23.18 -10.98
C LEU A 248 -5.42 22.70 -10.20
N GLU A 249 -6.19 21.78 -10.73
CA GLU A 249 -7.38 21.21 -10.08
C GLU A 249 -7.01 20.35 -8.86
N GLU A 250 -5.88 19.62 -8.92
CA GLU A 250 -5.38 18.84 -7.78
C GLU A 250 -4.91 19.74 -6.65
N ARG A 251 -4.32 20.90 -6.93
CA ARG A 251 -3.89 21.88 -5.91
C ARG A 251 -5.05 22.44 -5.07
N GLU A 252 -6.27 22.43 -5.63
CA GLU A 252 -7.47 22.85 -4.90
C GLU A 252 -8.00 21.78 -3.93
N GLN A 253 -7.51 20.55 -4.01
CA GLN A 253 -7.95 19.47 -3.14
C GLN A 253 -7.35 19.62 -1.71
N GLU A 254 -8.19 19.41 -0.68
CA GLU A 254 -7.81 19.56 0.73
C GLU A 254 -6.59 18.72 1.13
N TYR A 255 -6.44 17.50 0.56
CA TYR A 255 -5.33 16.62 0.87
C TYR A 255 -4.02 17.03 0.20
N VAL A 256 -4.04 17.99 -0.71
CA VAL A 256 -2.87 18.52 -1.41
C VAL A 256 -2.40 19.85 -0.78
N LYS A 257 -3.32 20.66 -0.27
CA LYS A 257 -3.04 21.99 0.27
C LYS A 257 -2.05 22.03 1.44
N CYS A 258 -1.83 20.89 2.11
CA CYS A 258 -0.87 20.82 3.22
C CYS A 258 0.58 20.59 2.76
N PHE A 259 0.82 20.45 1.45
CA PHE A 259 2.14 20.24 0.89
C PHE A 259 2.61 21.41 0.03
N GLU A 260 3.89 21.72 0.12
CA GLU A 260 4.59 22.55 -0.82
C GLU A 260 5.17 21.66 -1.91
N PHE A 261 4.86 21.95 -3.18
CA PHE A 261 5.37 21.17 -4.32
C PHE A 261 6.48 21.95 -5.00
N GLU A 262 7.62 21.33 -5.10
CA GLU A 262 8.77 21.85 -5.85
C GLU A 262 8.43 21.89 -7.35
N VAL A 263 8.92 22.92 -8.03
CA VAL A 263 8.91 22.96 -9.48
C VAL A 263 10.08 22.11 -9.96
N GLU A 264 9.87 21.25 -10.95
CA GLU A 264 10.95 20.47 -11.55
C GLU A 264 12.09 21.41 -12.00
N SER A 265 13.11 21.58 -11.17
CA SER A 265 14.39 22.11 -11.61
C SER A 265 15.22 20.92 -12.07
N ASN A 266 15.70 20.95 -13.31
CA ASN A 266 16.52 19.87 -13.89
C ASN A 266 17.87 19.66 -13.15
N ASP A 267 18.17 20.47 -12.13
CA ASP A 267 19.49 20.60 -11.54
C ASP A 267 19.68 19.90 -10.16
N VAL A 268 18.61 19.37 -9.57
CA VAL A 268 18.68 18.88 -8.17
C VAL A 268 19.47 17.57 -7.99
N PHE A 269 19.79 16.85 -9.09
CA PHE A 269 20.42 15.52 -9.00
C PHE A 269 21.83 15.41 -9.59
N GLN A 270 22.40 16.48 -10.15
CA GLN A 270 23.68 16.36 -10.85
C GLN A 270 24.89 16.24 -9.91
N ASP A 271 24.78 16.78 -8.70
CA ASP A 271 25.91 16.77 -7.74
C ASP A 271 26.00 15.49 -6.90
N ASP A 272 24.86 14.84 -6.60
CA ASP A 272 24.84 13.65 -5.75
C ASP A 272 25.06 12.32 -6.53
N VAL A 273 24.84 12.29 -7.84
CA VAL A 273 24.96 11.07 -8.66
C VAL A 273 26.41 10.65 -8.86
N ASN A 274 27.35 11.58 -8.85
CA ASN A 274 28.79 11.28 -9.05
C ASN A 274 29.44 10.53 -7.89
N ASP A 275 28.78 10.51 -6.71
CA ASP A 275 29.28 9.77 -5.53
C ASP A 275 28.78 8.31 -5.50
N TRP A 276 27.79 7.97 -6.35
CA TRP A 276 27.07 6.68 -6.31
C TRP A 276 27.57 5.64 -7.31
N GLU A 277 28.29 6.08 -8.36
CA GLU A 277 28.89 5.17 -9.36
C GLU A 277 30.10 4.39 -8.83
N LYS A 278 30.59 4.72 -7.61
CA LYS A 278 31.83 4.11 -7.05
C LYS A 278 31.62 2.84 -6.26
N ASP A 279 30.38 2.50 -5.86
CA ASP A 279 30.08 1.36 -4.98
C ASP A 279 29.25 0.24 -5.63
N GLU A 280 29.01 0.26 -6.97
CA GLU A 280 28.43 -0.89 -7.66
C GLU A 280 29.49 -2.01 -7.80
N ASP A 281 29.63 -2.83 -6.80
CA ASP A 281 30.22 -4.16 -6.93
C ASP A 281 29.33 -5.01 -7.85
N HIS A 282 29.77 -5.20 -9.08
CA HIS A 282 29.10 -5.98 -10.14
C HIS A 282 28.80 -7.45 -9.77
N GLU A 283 29.29 -7.96 -8.65
CA GLU A 283 29.07 -9.35 -8.20
C GLU A 283 27.64 -9.65 -7.76
N GLU A 284 26.85 -8.67 -7.28
CA GLU A 284 25.49 -8.96 -6.77
C GLU A 284 24.46 -9.21 -7.88
N ALA A 285 24.60 -8.58 -9.03
CA ALA A 285 23.67 -8.73 -10.14
C ALA A 285 23.74 -10.12 -10.81
N GLU A 286 24.94 -10.73 -10.88
CA GLU A 286 25.14 -12.05 -11.46
C GLU A 286 24.57 -13.18 -10.59
N ALA A 287 24.57 -13.04 -9.26
CA ALA A 287 24.01 -14.04 -8.35
C ALA A 287 22.50 -14.23 -8.51
N TYR A 288 21.76 -13.19 -8.87
CA TYR A 288 20.32 -13.25 -9.15
C TYR A 288 20.01 -13.83 -10.51
N THR A 289 20.87 -13.58 -11.52
CA THR A 289 20.66 -14.04 -12.89
C THR A 289 20.88 -15.57 -13.00
N THR A 290 21.88 -16.09 -12.29
CA THR A 290 22.21 -17.52 -12.31
C THR A 290 21.15 -18.40 -11.62
N ALA A 291 20.49 -17.87 -10.57
CA ALA A 291 19.45 -18.59 -9.85
C ALA A 291 18.16 -18.77 -10.68
N THR A 292 17.87 -17.84 -11.59
CA THR A 292 16.63 -17.86 -12.40
C THR A 292 16.76 -18.82 -13.59
N THR A 293 17.96 -19.00 -14.14
CA THR A 293 18.20 -19.84 -15.32
C THR A 293 18.18 -21.34 -15.01
N THR A 294 18.48 -21.75 -13.77
CA THR A 294 18.54 -23.16 -13.37
C THR A 294 17.15 -23.76 -13.09
N THR A 295 16.10 -22.96 -12.95
CA THR A 295 14.75 -23.45 -12.57
C THR A 295 13.86 -23.80 -13.77
N MET A 296 14.28 -23.54 -15.02
CA MET A 296 13.49 -23.84 -16.23
C MET A 296 13.70 -25.21 -16.84
N LYS A 297 14.44 -26.13 -16.21
CA LYS A 297 14.63 -27.51 -16.69
C LYS A 297 14.13 -28.52 -15.69
N CYS A 298 12.83 -28.56 -15.43
CA CYS A 298 12.20 -29.80 -14.91
C CYS A 298 10.68 -29.73 -15.09
N GLY A 299 10.15 -30.63 -15.90
CA GLY A 299 8.70 -30.90 -15.96
C GLY A 299 8.12 -31.24 -17.31
N LYS A 300 8.70 -32.20 -18.01
CA LYS A 300 7.93 -33.09 -18.91
C LYS A 300 8.14 -34.53 -18.45
N LYS A 301 7.24 -35.08 -17.66
CA LYS A 301 7.02 -36.51 -17.58
C LYS A 301 5.74 -36.80 -18.34
N GLY A 302 5.91 -37.56 -19.41
CA GLY A 302 4.83 -38.04 -20.24
C GLY A 302 4.01 -39.08 -19.50
N ASP A 303 2.71 -39.02 -19.67
CA ASP A 303 1.80 -40.13 -19.51
C ASP A 303 2.15 -41.18 -20.58
N SER A 304 2.36 -42.39 -20.15
CA SER A 304 2.20 -43.58 -20.99
C SER A 304 1.38 -44.60 -20.24
N SER A 305 0.15 -44.74 -20.73
CA SER A 305 -0.78 -45.81 -20.47
C SER A 305 -0.11 -47.19 -20.74
N ASN A 306 -0.23 -48.10 -19.80
CA ASN A 306 -0.78 -49.45 -20.03
C ASN A 306 -1.19 -50.06 -18.71
#